data_5000bef38ac50f7f6bca016cbfa4d7df
#
_entry.id   5000bef38ac50f7f6bca016cbfa4d7df
#
_cell.length_a   1.000
_cell.length_b   1.000
_cell.length_c   1.000
_cell.angle_alpha   90.00
_cell.angle_beta   90.00
_cell.angle_gamma   90.00
#
_symmetry.space_group_name_H-M   'P 1'
#
loop_
_entity.id
_entity.type
_entity.pdbx_description
1 polymer ?
#
loop_
_entity_poly.entity_id
_entity_poly.type
_entity_poly.pdbx_seq_one_letter_code
_entity_poly.pdbx_strand_id
1 'polypeptide(L)'
;MNSTQLDSLVHAYFALAISFNIVSLIMRDTLDKTLTSTDPVTGTTIMSAYYAMFLLHGSMPVVPKLIIVLAFLYSITTAGILKHIRNFSPENYYSRLSWFSAIAINSFGVLSVGLLTISQIPS
;
A
#
# COMPACT_ATOMS: atom_id res chain seq x y z
N MET A 1 10.49 -8.50 17.07
CA MET A 1 10.77 -7.28 16.25
C MET A 1 10.35 -6.07 17.06
N ASN A 2 11.24 -5.09 17.23
CA ASN A 2 10.93 -3.89 17.99
C ASN A 2 10.21 -2.84 17.12
N SER A 3 9.71 -1.77 17.76
CA SER A 3 8.95 -0.73 17.04
C SER A 3 9.78 -0.01 15.98
N THR A 4 11.08 0.17 16.19
CA THR A 4 11.98 0.80 15.21
C THR A 4 12.11 -0.05 13.95
N GLN A 5 12.22 -1.38 14.11
CA GLN A 5 12.27 -2.30 12.97
C GLN A 5 10.95 -2.32 12.21
N LEU A 6 9.82 -2.33 12.93
CA LEU A 6 8.48 -2.27 12.32
C LEU A 6 8.26 -0.96 11.58
N ASP A 7 8.71 0.15 12.16
CA ASP A 7 8.66 1.47 11.53
C ASP A 7 9.43 1.47 10.20
N SER A 8 10.63 0.90 10.19
CA SER A 8 11.45 0.77 8.97
C SER A 8 10.75 -0.08 7.91
N LEU A 9 10.06 -1.14 8.29
CA LEU A 9 9.29 -1.96 7.35
C LEU A 9 8.13 -1.19 6.73
N VAL A 10 7.46 -0.34 7.50
CA VAL A 10 6.38 0.50 6.97
C VAL A 10 6.93 1.52 5.97
N HIS A 11 8.07 2.15 6.25
CA HIS A 11 8.74 3.01 5.27
C HIS A 11 9.08 2.26 3.99
N ALA A 12 9.62 1.05 4.11
CA ALA A 12 9.96 0.20 2.95
C ALA A 12 8.71 -0.14 2.14
N TYR A 13 7.60 -0.46 2.81
CA TYR A 13 6.33 -0.72 2.12
C TYR A 13 5.89 0.47 1.28
N PHE A 14 5.83 1.67 1.88
CA PHE A 14 5.38 2.86 1.13
C PHE A 14 6.31 3.18 -0.03
N ALA A 15 7.63 3.01 0.14
CA ALA A 15 8.59 3.19 -0.95
C ALA A 15 8.30 2.21 -2.11
N LEU A 16 8.04 0.94 -1.79
CA LEU A 16 7.70 -0.07 -2.80
C LEU A 16 6.36 0.22 -3.47
N ALA A 17 5.34 0.56 -2.70
CA ALA A 17 3.99 0.80 -3.23
C ALA A 17 3.96 2.04 -4.13
N ILE A 18 4.60 3.13 -3.73
CA ILE A 18 4.68 4.35 -4.52
C ILE A 18 5.50 4.10 -5.79
N SER A 19 6.66 3.45 -5.66
CA SER A 19 7.51 3.12 -6.81
C SER A 19 6.78 2.24 -7.83
N PHE A 20 6.04 1.24 -7.36
CA PHE A 20 5.24 0.36 -8.22
C PHE A 20 4.23 1.16 -9.03
N ASN A 21 3.51 2.08 -8.40
CA ASN A 21 2.54 2.93 -9.07
C ASN A 21 3.20 3.93 -10.03
N ILE A 22 4.37 4.48 -9.69
CA ILE A 22 5.12 5.38 -10.55
C ILE A 22 5.60 4.63 -11.81
N VAL A 23 6.12 3.41 -11.65
CA VAL A 23 6.51 2.58 -12.80
C VAL A 23 5.29 2.31 -13.69
N SER A 24 4.15 2.00 -13.09
CA SER A 24 2.90 1.79 -13.83
C SER A 24 2.47 3.06 -14.60
N LEU A 25 2.65 4.24 -14.00
CA LEU A 25 2.36 5.52 -14.62
C LEU A 25 3.27 5.78 -15.83
N ILE A 26 4.57 5.55 -15.67
CA ILE A 26 5.54 5.68 -16.76
C ILE A 26 5.20 4.72 -17.90
N MET A 27 4.86 3.48 -17.59
CA MET A 27 4.47 2.49 -18.59
C MET A 27 3.19 2.91 -19.33
N ARG A 28 2.21 3.47 -18.63
CA ARG A 28 1.00 3.99 -19.25
C ARG A 28 1.34 5.06 -20.29
N ASP A 29 2.21 6.00 -19.93
CA ASP A 29 2.54 7.14 -20.77
C ASP A 29 3.49 6.78 -21.93
N THR A 30 4.29 5.73 -21.77
CA THR A 30 5.28 5.32 -22.80
C THR A 30 4.86 4.10 -23.61
N LEU A 31 4.15 3.14 -23.01
CA LEU A 31 3.79 1.87 -23.63
C LEU A 31 2.29 1.64 -23.77
N ASP A 32 1.49 2.57 -23.29
CA ASP A 32 0.02 2.47 -23.22
C ASP A 32 -0.44 1.21 -22.45
N LYS A 33 0.31 0.84 -21.42
CA LYS A 33 0.03 -0.32 -20.57
C LYS A 33 0.31 0.04 -19.11
N THR A 34 -0.45 -0.56 -18.20
CA THR A 34 -0.22 -0.41 -16.76
C THR A 34 0.15 -1.75 -16.14
N LEU A 35 0.84 -1.73 -15.00
CA LEU A 35 1.21 -2.96 -14.30
C LEU A 35 -0.03 -3.72 -13.80
N THR A 36 -1.06 -3.00 -13.36
CA THR A 36 -2.30 -3.58 -12.84
C THR A 36 -3.51 -2.79 -13.35
N SER A 37 -4.71 -3.26 -13.00
CA SER A 37 -5.97 -2.57 -13.29
C SER A 37 -6.16 -1.29 -12.46
N THR A 38 -5.37 -1.06 -11.43
CA THR A 38 -5.44 0.17 -10.63
C THR A 38 -4.92 1.35 -11.44
N ASP A 39 -5.68 2.44 -11.48
CA ASP A 39 -5.19 3.67 -12.10
C ASP A 39 -3.94 4.17 -11.37
N PRO A 40 -2.80 4.34 -12.07
CA PRO A 40 -1.54 4.67 -11.39
C PRO A 40 -1.52 6.07 -10.79
N VAL A 41 -2.28 7.02 -11.32
CA VAL A 41 -2.40 8.36 -10.71
C VAL A 41 -3.13 8.24 -9.37
N THR A 42 -4.25 7.53 -9.36
CA THR A 42 -5.02 7.28 -8.13
C THR A 42 -4.17 6.52 -7.11
N GLY A 43 -3.49 5.46 -7.54
CA GLY A 43 -2.63 4.66 -6.65
C GLY A 43 -1.50 5.49 -6.05
N THR A 44 -0.80 6.27 -6.85
CA THR A 44 0.28 7.14 -6.38
C THR A 44 -0.25 8.20 -5.40
N THR A 45 -1.38 8.82 -5.71
CA THR A 45 -1.99 9.86 -4.87
C THR A 45 -2.41 9.30 -3.51
N ILE A 46 -3.12 8.17 -3.50
CA ILE A 46 -3.61 7.55 -2.27
C ILE A 46 -2.44 7.08 -1.40
N MET A 47 -1.45 6.42 -1.99
CA MET A 47 -0.29 5.94 -1.24
C MET A 47 0.54 7.08 -0.69
N SER A 48 0.72 8.16 -1.45
CA SER A 48 1.43 9.35 -0.98
C SER A 48 0.70 10.04 0.16
N ALA A 49 -0.64 10.11 0.10
CA ALA A 49 -1.46 10.68 1.17
C ALA A 49 -1.35 9.85 2.45
N TYR A 50 -1.45 8.53 2.37
CA TYR A 50 -1.27 7.66 3.54
C TYR A 50 0.14 7.75 4.10
N TYR A 51 1.15 7.82 3.23
CA TYR A 51 2.53 7.96 3.69
C TYR A 51 2.76 9.27 4.42
N ALA A 52 2.20 10.38 3.92
CA ALA A 52 2.26 11.67 4.60
C ALA A 52 1.61 11.60 6.00
N MET A 53 0.46 10.95 6.11
CA MET A 53 -0.21 10.73 7.40
C MET A 53 0.64 9.84 8.32
N PHE A 54 1.26 8.81 7.77
CA PHE A 54 2.16 7.94 8.54
C PHE A 54 3.37 8.73 9.08
N LEU A 55 3.95 9.62 8.28
CA LEU A 55 5.08 10.46 8.73
C LEU A 55 4.71 11.35 9.92
N LEU A 56 3.42 11.66 10.09
CA LEU A 56 2.92 12.48 11.19
C LEU A 56 2.38 11.65 12.37
N HIS A 57 2.47 10.32 12.30
CA HIS A 57 1.79 9.44 13.28
C HIS A 57 2.30 9.65 14.72
N GLY A 58 3.58 9.99 14.89
CA GLY A 58 4.16 10.21 16.22
C GLY A 58 3.60 11.42 16.97
N SER A 59 3.10 12.42 16.24
CA SER A 59 2.49 13.63 16.82
C SER A 59 0.97 13.61 16.80
N MET A 60 0.37 12.54 16.27
CA MET A 60 -1.07 12.45 16.07
C MET A 60 -1.77 11.88 17.32
N PRO A 61 -2.92 12.47 17.75
CA PRO A 61 -3.71 11.86 18.83
C PRO A 61 -4.16 10.43 18.49
N VAL A 62 -4.40 9.63 19.52
CA VAL A 62 -4.69 8.20 19.37
C VAL A 62 -5.93 7.94 18.51
N VAL A 63 -7.03 8.65 18.74
CA VAL A 63 -8.29 8.38 18.02
C VAL A 63 -8.18 8.67 16.53
N PRO A 64 -7.74 9.86 16.08
CA PRO A 64 -7.51 10.10 14.66
C PRO A 64 -6.53 9.10 14.03
N LYS A 65 -5.46 8.75 14.73
CA LYS A 65 -4.48 7.78 14.26
C LYS A 65 -5.13 6.42 13.99
N LEU A 66 -5.95 5.92 14.92
CA LEU A 66 -6.63 4.63 14.75
C LEU A 66 -7.63 4.67 13.59
N ILE A 67 -8.35 5.77 13.41
CA ILE A 67 -9.28 5.92 12.29
C ILE A 67 -8.52 5.83 10.95
N ILE A 68 -7.39 6.52 10.83
CA ILE A 68 -6.57 6.50 9.62
C ILE A 68 -6.02 5.10 9.36
N VAL A 69 -5.51 4.43 10.40
CA VAL A 69 -4.99 3.06 10.28
C VAL A 69 -6.08 2.09 9.83
N LEU A 70 -7.27 2.17 10.41
CA LEU A 70 -8.40 1.32 10.03
C LEU A 70 -8.83 1.60 8.59
N ALA A 71 -8.88 2.86 8.18
CA ALA A 71 -9.19 3.24 6.81
C ALA A 71 -8.14 2.68 5.83
N PHE A 72 -6.87 2.78 6.18
CA PHE A 72 -5.78 2.21 5.39
C PHE A 72 -5.91 0.70 5.26
N LEU A 73 -6.06 -0.01 6.38
CA LEU A 73 -6.16 -1.48 6.37
C LEU A 73 -7.35 -1.95 5.56
N TYR A 74 -8.50 -1.29 5.72
CA TYR A 74 -9.70 -1.61 4.94
C TYR A 74 -9.48 -1.37 3.45
N SER A 75 -8.98 -0.19 3.08
CA SER A 75 -8.77 0.18 1.67
C SER A 75 -7.79 -0.75 0.97
N ILE A 76 -6.66 -1.05 1.61
CA ILE A 76 -5.63 -1.88 1.01
C ILE A 76 -6.07 -3.34 0.96
N THR A 77 -6.74 -3.83 1.98
CA THR A 77 -7.26 -5.21 1.96
C THR A 77 -8.30 -5.39 0.86
N THR A 78 -9.26 -4.48 0.73
CA THR A 78 -10.34 -4.61 -0.27
C THR A 78 -9.87 -4.29 -1.67
N ALA A 79 -9.24 -3.15 -1.89
CA ALA A 79 -8.86 -2.67 -3.23
C ALA A 79 -7.48 -3.14 -3.65
N GLY A 80 -6.57 -3.38 -2.71
CA GLY A 80 -5.19 -3.76 -3.01
C GLY A 80 -4.92 -5.26 -3.01
N ILE A 81 -5.72 -6.04 -2.31
CA ILE A 81 -5.52 -7.50 -2.18
C ILE A 81 -6.70 -8.25 -2.78
N LEU A 82 -7.88 -8.13 -2.18
CA LEU A 82 -9.05 -8.94 -2.59
C LEU A 82 -9.49 -8.63 -4.02
N LYS A 83 -9.47 -7.37 -4.43
CA LYS A 83 -9.81 -6.99 -5.79
C LYS A 83 -8.86 -7.64 -6.80
N HIS A 84 -7.55 -7.64 -6.53
CA HIS A 84 -6.57 -8.26 -7.41
C HIS A 84 -6.71 -9.78 -7.45
N ILE A 85 -7.00 -10.42 -6.32
CA ILE A 85 -7.23 -11.87 -6.28
C ILE A 85 -8.45 -12.25 -7.11
N ARG A 86 -9.55 -11.50 -6.99
CA ARG A 86 -10.83 -11.82 -7.62
C ARG A 86 -10.88 -11.51 -9.11
N ASN A 87 -10.17 -10.47 -9.54
CA ASN A 87 -10.32 -9.91 -10.89
C ASN A 87 -9.10 -10.14 -11.77
N PHE A 88 -8.35 -11.24 -11.54
CA PHE A 88 -7.24 -11.55 -12.41
C PHE A 88 -7.73 -11.84 -13.82
N SER A 89 -7.19 -11.10 -14.79
CA SER A 89 -7.42 -11.32 -16.21
C SER A 89 -6.20 -10.78 -16.97
N PRO A 90 -5.77 -11.42 -18.07
CA PRO A 90 -4.60 -10.97 -18.82
C PRO A 90 -4.70 -9.52 -19.33
N GLU A 91 -5.90 -9.01 -19.54
CA GLU A 91 -6.11 -7.63 -20.02
C GLU A 91 -5.88 -6.60 -18.91
N ASN A 92 -6.02 -6.99 -17.64
CA ASN A 92 -5.96 -6.09 -16.49
C ASN A 92 -4.54 -5.92 -15.92
N TYR A 93 -3.59 -6.78 -16.33
CA TYR A 93 -2.25 -6.80 -15.76
C TYR A 93 -1.22 -6.96 -16.86
N TYR A 94 -0.09 -6.29 -16.69
CA TYR A 94 1.03 -6.41 -17.61
C TYR A 94 1.54 -7.86 -17.68
N SER A 95 1.60 -8.55 -16.54
CA SER A 95 2.05 -9.94 -16.45
C SER A 95 1.53 -10.60 -15.17
N ARG A 96 1.68 -11.93 -15.07
CA ARG A 96 1.41 -12.64 -13.82
C ARG A 96 2.31 -12.14 -12.68
N LEU A 97 3.55 -11.77 -13.00
CA LEU A 97 4.47 -11.22 -12.02
C LEU A 97 3.96 -9.88 -11.49
N SER A 98 3.45 -8.99 -12.33
CA SER A 98 2.89 -7.71 -11.89
C SER A 98 1.64 -7.92 -11.02
N TRP A 99 0.78 -8.87 -11.35
CA TRP A 99 -0.37 -9.26 -10.54
C TRP A 99 0.06 -9.76 -9.17
N PHE A 100 0.98 -10.71 -9.13
CA PHE A 100 1.51 -11.28 -7.88
C PHE A 100 2.21 -10.20 -7.05
N SER A 101 3.00 -9.34 -7.68
CA SER A 101 3.73 -8.26 -6.99
C SER A 101 2.76 -7.28 -6.32
N ALA A 102 1.65 -6.94 -6.98
CA ALA A 102 0.64 -6.06 -6.38
C ALA A 102 0.06 -6.66 -5.10
N ILE A 103 -0.29 -7.94 -5.14
CA ILE A 103 -0.81 -8.67 -3.97
C ILE A 103 0.25 -8.76 -2.87
N ALA A 104 1.48 -9.11 -3.22
CA ALA A 104 2.57 -9.27 -2.26
C ALA A 104 2.91 -7.94 -1.57
N ILE A 105 3.04 -6.85 -2.33
CA ILE A 105 3.34 -5.52 -1.78
C ILE A 105 2.23 -5.07 -0.84
N ASN A 106 0.97 -5.20 -1.25
CA ASN A 106 -0.15 -4.77 -0.42
C ASN A 106 -0.32 -5.63 0.83
N SER A 107 -0.08 -6.94 0.74
CA SER A 107 -0.06 -7.83 1.90
C SER A 107 1.05 -7.45 2.88
N PHE A 108 2.23 -7.12 2.38
CA PHE A 108 3.33 -6.60 3.20
C PHE A 108 2.92 -5.30 3.92
N GLY A 109 2.21 -4.41 3.24
CA GLY A 109 1.70 -3.18 3.84
C GLY A 109 0.71 -3.42 4.97
N VAL A 110 -0.26 -4.29 4.75
CA VAL A 110 -1.25 -4.64 5.79
C VAL A 110 -0.57 -5.24 7.01
N LEU A 111 0.35 -6.18 6.80
CA LEU A 111 1.07 -6.84 7.89
C LEU A 111 1.96 -5.84 8.66
N SER A 112 2.76 -5.05 7.96
CA SER A 112 3.71 -4.14 8.61
C SER A 112 3.01 -3.01 9.37
N VAL A 113 1.99 -2.38 8.78
CA VAL A 113 1.21 -1.34 9.44
C VAL A 113 0.41 -1.92 10.61
N GLY A 114 -0.20 -3.09 10.42
CA GLY A 114 -0.94 -3.77 11.47
C GLY A 114 -0.06 -4.12 12.67
N LEU A 115 1.10 -4.71 12.44
CA LEU A 115 2.04 -5.07 13.50
C LEU A 115 2.59 -3.84 14.22
N LEU A 116 2.93 -2.78 13.49
CA LEU A 116 3.38 -1.53 14.10
C LEU A 116 2.30 -0.95 15.01
N THR A 117 1.07 -0.93 14.54
CA THR A 117 -0.06 -0.41 15.32
C THR A 117 -0.27 -1.23 16.60
N ILE A 118 -0.26 -2.57 16.50
CA ILE A 118 -0.38 -3.45 17.67
C ILE A 118 0.76 -3.20 18.66
N SER A 119 1.99 -3.01 18.18
CA SER A 119 3.15 -2.78 19.05
C SER A 119 3.05 -1.47 19.84
N GLN A 120 2.24 -0.53 19.38
CA GLN A 120 2.04 0.78 20.02
C GLN A 120 0.85 0.83 20.96
N ILE A 121 0.05 -0.25 21.04
CA ILE A 121 -1.06 -0.33 21.98
C ILE A 121 -0.51 -0.66 23.36
N PRO A 122 -0.83 0.13 24.40
CA PRO A 122 -0.41 -0.19 25.77
C PRO A 122 -0.98 -1.54 26.23
N SER A 123 -0.15 -2.36 26.85
CA SER A 123 -0.54 -3.66 27.39
C SER A 123 -1.13 -3.55 28.80
#